data_b97a2f20905eaf53361ddf373b7384db
#
_entry.id   b97a2f20905eaf53361ddf373b7384db
#
_cell.length_a   1.000
_cell.length_b   1.000
_cell.length_c   1.000
_cell.angle_alpha   90.00
_cell.angle_beta   90.00
_cell.angle_gamma   90.00
#
_symmetry.space_group_name_H-M   'P 1'
#
loop_
_entity.id
_entity.type
_entity.pdbx_description
1 polymer ?
#
loop_
_entity_poly.entity_id
_entity_poly.type
_entity_poly.pdbx_seq_one_letter_code
_entity_poly.pdbx_strand_id
1 'polypeptide(L)'
;RLASAFTSELQRRIPRADLDERDPDYIRESLPRLWLMATLWFRARVRGLENIPEEGSVLLVGNHSGGNVTPDTIVFTLAFNTYFGVERRFFQLAHNLVLAMPGLGYLRKYGTVAASPENADKALSSGAALLVYPGGDYEVHRPSWDSGKVDFGGRKGFIRLALAKDVPIVPVVSIGGQETALFLTRGHRLAKALRLDRTARLKVLPISLGLPWGINVGDFLGHFPLPAKITIQVLPPIDVVERFGPDPDHDEVYELVTDQMQMALDALAAERRFPVIG
;
A
#
# COMPACT_ATOMS: atom_id res chain seq x y z
N ARG A 1 -10.96 -31.32 1.80
CA ARG A 1 -9.59 -31.65 1.31
C ARG A 1 -9.36 -31.17 -0.13
N LEU A 2 -10.31 -31.29 -1.08
CA LEU A 2 -10.16 -30.80 -2.47
C LEU A 2 -10.17 -29.27 -2.55
N ALA A 3 -11.02 -28.56 -1.78
CA ALA A 3 -11.04 -27.10 -1.75
C ALA A 3 -9.76 -26.50 -1.13
N SER A 4 -9.15 -27.16 -0.14
CA SER A 4 -7.89 -26.72 0.46
C SER A 4 -6.67 -26.95 -0.45
N ALA A 5 -6.69 -28.00 -1.27
CA ALA A 5 -5.66 -28.24 -2.28
C ALA A 5 -5.75 -27.25 -3.42
N PHE A 6 -6.96 -26.94 -3.88
CA PHE A 6 -7.20 -25.96 -4.95
C PHE A 6 -6.79 -24.54 -4.52
N THR A 7 -7.13 -24.11 -3.31
CA THR A 7 -6.67 -22.83 -2.76
C THR A 7 -5.16 -22.79 -2.56
N SER A 8 -4.51 -23.88 -2.16
CA SER A 8 -3.06 -23.94 -1.98
C SER A 8 -2.30 -23.87 -3.32
N GLU A 9 -2.87 -24.40 -4.39
CA GLU A 9 -2.27 -24.37 -5.72
C GLU A 9 -2.40 -22.98 -6.37
N LEU A 10 -3.57 -22.34 -6.24
CA LEU A 10 -3.78 -20.93 -6.66
C LEU A 10 -2.87 -19.95 -5.90
N GLN A 11 -2.54 -20.25 -4.66
CA GLN A 11 -1.65 -19.43 -3.83
C GLN A 11 -0.16 -19.65 -4.12
N ARG A 12 0.21 -20.79 -4.71
CA ARG A 12 1.61 -21.14 -5.00
C ARG A 12 2.16 -20.45 -6.24
N ARG A 13 1.32 -20.07 -7.17
CA ARG A 13 1.73 -19.38 -8.41
C ARG A 13 1.27 -17.94 -8.35
N ILE A 14 2.21 -17.04 -8.01
CA ILE A 14 1.97 -15.61 -8.20
C ILE A 14 1.89 -15.37 -9.72
N PRO A 15 0.77 -14.85 -10.24
CA PRO A 15 0.64 -14.61 -11.67
C PRO A 15 1.67 -13.58 -12.13
N ARG A 16 2.26 -13.82 -13.30
CA ARG A 16 3.08 -12.80 -13.95
C ARG A 16 2.20 -11.61 -14.31
N ALA A 17 2.70 -10.42 -14.03
CA ALA A 17 1.99 -9.20 -14.38
C ALA A 17 1.90 -9.05 -15.90
N ASP A 18 0.70 -8.74 -16.36
CA ASP A 18 0.49 -8.13 -17.66
C ASP A 18 0.37 -6.61 -17.44
N LEU A 19 1.35 -5.84 -17.87
CA LEU A 19 1.38 -4.40 -17.69
C LEU A 19 0.41 -3.67 -18.63
N ASP A 20 -0.04 -4.33 -19.68
CA ASP A 20 -0.97 -3.79 -20.65
C ASP A 20 -2.43 -3.91 -20.18
N GLU A 21 -2.69 -4.64 -19.07
CA GLU A 21 -3.98 -4.60 -18.37
C GLU A 21 -4.28 -3.22 -17.75
N ARG A 22 -3.26 -2.35 -17.56
CA ARG A 22 -3.45 -0.97 -17.14
C ARG A 22 -4.12 -0.18 -18.27
N ASP A 23 -5.23 0.46 -17.95
CA ASP A 23 -6.13 1.09 -18.92
C ASP A 23 -6.24 2.60 -18.63
N PRO A 24 -5.46 3.46 -19.32
CA PRO A 24 -5.49 4.91 -19.11
C PRO A 24 -6.86 5.54 -19.34
N ASP A 25 -7.64 5.04 -20.29
CA ASP A 25 -8.97 5.56 -20.57
C ASP A 25 -9.95 5.24 -19.43
N TYR A 26 -9.91 4.00 -18.93
CA TYR A 26 -10.68 3.61 -17.74
C TYR A 26 -10.31 4.44 -16.51
N ILE A 27 -9.01 4.71 -16.30
CA ILE A 27 -8.56 5.57 -15.22
C ILE A 27 -9.15 6.97 -15.42
N ARG A 28 -9.01 7.58 -16.59
CA ARG A 28 -9.51 8.92 -16.92
C ARG A 28 -11.00 9.06 -16.66
N GLU A 29 -11.78 8.09 -17.10
CA GLU A 29 -13.24 8.08 -16.90
C GLU A 29 -13.62 7.94 -15.41
N SER A 30 -12.83 7.25 -14.62
CA SER A 30 -13.09 7.05 -13.20
C SER A 30 -12.71 8.22 -12.30
N LEU A 31 -11.77 9.09 -12.74
CA LEU A 31 -11.25 10.22 -11.94
C LEU A 31 -12.33 11.10 -11.32
N PRO A 32 -13.41 11.54 -12.02
CA PRO A 32 -14.41 12.41 -11.42
C PRO A 32 -15.13 11.79 -10.21
N ARG A 33 -15.44 10.48 -10.28
CA ARG A 33 -16.11 9.76 -9.18
C ARG A 33 -15.15 9.55 -8.00
N LEU A 34 -13.89 9.19 -8.28
CA LEU A 34 -12.87 9.03 -7.25
C LEU A 34 -12.57 10.37 -6.58
N TRP A 35 -12.54 11.48 -7.33
CA TRP A 35 -12.38 12.83 -6.80
C TRP A 35 -13.51 13.22 -5.85
N LEU A 36 -14.74 12.92 -6.22
CA LEU A 36 -15.89 13.18 -5.36
C LEU A 36 -15.78 12.43 -4.03
N MET A 37 -15.42 11.15 -4.08
CA MET A 37 -15.19 10.33 -2.90
C MET A 37 -14.01 10.86 -2.06
N ALA A 38 -12.86 11.14 -2.68
CA ALA A 38 -11.69 11.65 -1.98
C ALA A 38 -11.95 13.00 -1.32
N THR A 39 -12.67 13.90 -1.98
CA THR A 39 -12.94 15.26 -1.48
C THR A 39 -14.01 15.28 -0.41
N LEU A 40 -15.15 14.64 -0.65
CA LEU A 40 -16.29 14.72 0.26
C LEU A 40 -16.20 13.72 1.41
N TRP A 41 -15.78 12.49 1.12
CA TRP A 41 -15.76 11.43 2.11
C TRP A 41 -14.48 11.43 2.93
N PHE A 42 -13.32 11.43 2.26
CA PHE A 42 -12.02 11.40 2.93
C PHE A 42 -11.40 12.77 3.16
N ARG A 43 -11.98 13.85 2.66
CA ARG A 43 -11.40 15.21 2.75
C ARG A 43 -9.89 15.20 2.51
N ALA A 44 -9.52 14.43 1.48
CA ALA A 44 -8.15 14.04 1.20
C ALA A 44 -7.25 15.26 0.92
N ARG A 45 -6.02 15.19 1.40
CA ARG A 45 -4.94 16.13 1.08
C ARG A 45 -3.71 15.36 0.69
N VAL A 46 -3.10 15.69 -0.43
CA VAL A 46 -1.84 15.11 -0.89
C VAL A 46 -0.87 16.24 -1.16
N ARG A 47 0.34 16.14 -0.62
CA ARG A 47 1.40 17.16 -0.71
C ARG A 47 2.70 16.49 -1.15
N GLY A 48 3.60 17.27 -1.77
CA GLY A 48 4.94 16.83 -2.12
C GLY A 48 4.99 15.95 -3.37
N LEU A 49 3.94 15.92 -4.20
CA LEU A 49 3.96 15.16 -5.46
C LEU A 49 5.09 15.59 -6.39
N GLU A 50 5.52 16.86 -6.29
CA GLU A 50 6.67 17.43 -6.99
C GLU A 50 8.00 16.76 -6.64
N ASN A 51 8.08 16.02 -5.55
CA ASN A 51 9.26 15.23 -5.18
C ASN A 51 9.40 13.93 -6.00
N ILE A 52 8.35 13.53 -6.70
CA ILE A 52 8.40 12.36 -7.57
C ILE A 52 8.96 12.77 -8.93
N PRO A 53 9.99 12.11 -9.47
CA PRO A 53 10.49 12.38 -10.82
C PRO A 53 9.37 12.30 -11.86
N GLU A 54 9.30 13.30 -12.74
CA GLU A 54 8.26 13.36 -13.79
C GLU A 54 8.36 12.20 -14.76
N GLU A 55 9.57 11.74 -15.04
CA GLU A 55 9.88 10.65 -15.97
C GLU A 55 10.79 9.61 -15.32
N GLY A 56 10.92 8.47 -15.99
CA GLY A 56 11.79 7.38 -15.55
C GLY A 56 11.20 6.54 -14.41
N SER A 57 11.98 5.54 -14.03
CA SER A 57 11.58 4.61 -12.97
C SER A 57 11.82 5.20 -11.59
N VAL A 58 10.90 4.98 -10.68
CA VAL A 58 10.99 5.41 -9.29
C VAL A 58 10.30 4.41 -8.38
N LEU A 59 10.87 4.13 -7.21
CA LEU A 59 10.27 3.26 -6.22
C LEU A 59 9.60 4.10 -5.13
N LEU A 60 8.28 4.11 -5.11
CA LEU A 60 7.46 4.78 -4.11
C LEU A 60 7.24 3.80 -2.93
N VAL A 61 7.67 4.19 -1.74
CA VAL A 61 7.60 3.33 -0.54
C VAL A 61 6.65 3.94 0.46
N GLY A 62 5.49 3.31 0.68
CA GLY A 62 4.43 3.80 1.54
C GLY A 62 4.28 3.03 2.85
N ASN A 63 3.80 3.72 3.91
CA ASN A 63 3.16 3.07 5.05
C ASN A 63 1.70 2.77 4.71
N HIS A 64 1.16 1.67 5.23
CA HIS A 64 -0.15 1.15 4.81
C HIS A 64 -1.17 1.13 5.94
N SER A 65 -2.42 1.50 5.62
CA SER A 65 -3.47 1.64 6.63
C SER A 65 -4.88 1.40 6.06
N GLY A 66 -5.83 1.10 6.95
CA GLY A 66 -7.26 1.05 6.62
C GLY A 66 -7.79 -0.33 6.18
N GLY A 67 -7.17 -1.43 6.62
CA GLY A 67 -7.60 -2.79 6.29
C GLY A 67 -7.58 -3.06 4.79
N ASN A 68 -8.41 -3.97 4.33
CA ASN A 68 -8.49 -4.34 2.91
C ASN A 68 -9.14 -3.26 2.02
N VAL A 69 -9.73 -2.21 2.59
CA VAL A 69 -10.27 -1.06 1.82
C VAL A 69 -9.17 -0.15 1.30
N THR A 70 -8.03 -0.08 2.00
CA THR A 70 -6.82 0.65 1.61
C THR A 70 -7.07 2.08 1.07
N PRO A 71 -7.72 2.96 1.86
CA PRO A 71 -8.10 4.30 1.39
C PRO A 71 -6.90 5.19 1.06
N ASP A 72 -5.77 4.97 1.71
CA ASP A 72 -4.48 5.59 1.41
C ASP A 72 -4.05 5.32 -0.04
N THR A 73 -4.12 4.05 -0.46
CA THR A 73 -3.77 3.63 -1.82
C THR A 73 -4.70 4.26 -2.85
N ILE A 74 -6.01 4.28 -2.58
CA ILE A 74 -7.01 4.89 -3.48
C ILE A 74 -6.73 6.38 -3.66
N VAL A 75 -6.53 7.11 -2.55
CA VAL A 75 -6.26 8.55 -2.58
C VAL A 75 -4.93 8.85 -3.28
N PHE A 76 -3.87 8.07 -3.00
CA PHE A 76 -2.59 8.29 -3.65
C PHE A 76 -2.64 8.00 -5.16
N THR A 77 -3.26 6.90 -5.57
CA THR A 77 -3.45 6.54 -6.99
C THR A 77 -4.20 7.64 -7.75
N LEU A 78 -5.25 8.18 -7.13
CA LEU A 78 -6.00 9.32 -7.68
C LEU A 78 -5.11 10.55 -7.84
N ALA A 79 -4.39 10.92 -6.78
CA ALA A 79 -3.54 12.11 -6.77
C ALA A 79 -2.40 11.98 -7.81
N PHE A 80 -1.76 10.82 -7.90
CA PHE A 80 -0.70 10.54 -8.86
C PHE A 80 -1.20 10.72 -10.31
N ASN A 81 -2.30 10.04 -10.67
CA ASN A 81 -2.82 10.12 -12.03
C ASN A 81 -3.38 11.51 -12.38
N THR A 82 -3.80 12.29 -11.38
CA THR A 82 -4.24 13.67 -11.60
C THR A 82 -3.07 14.62 -11.83
N TYR A 83 -1.99 14.47 -11.07
CA TYR A 83 -0.83 15.36 -11.13
C TYR A 83 0.06 15.10 -12.36
N PHE A 84 0.39 13.82 -12.60
CA PHE A 84 1.29 13.42 -13.69
C PHE A 84 0.56 13.08 -15.00
N GLY A 85 -0.76 13.01 -14.97
CA GLY A 85 -1.57 12.51 -16.09
C GLY A 85 -1.66 10.99 -16.12
N VAL A 86 -2.72 10.49 -16.75
CA VAL A 86 -3.00 9.04 -16.83
C VAL A 86 -2.04 8.27 -17.75
N GLU A 87 -1.30 8.99 -18.61
CA GLU A 87 -0.30 8.38 -19.50
C GLU A 87 1.00 8.03 -18.76
N ARG A 88 1.31 8.72 -17.65
CA ARG A 88 2.46 8.37 -16.82
C ARG A 88 2.29 6.98 -16.27
N ARG A 89 3.20 6.07 -16.59
CA ARG A 89 3.14 4.68 -16.12
C ARG A 89 3.26 4.62 -14.61
N PHE A 90 2.23 4.08 -13.99
CA PHE A 90 2.15 3.87 -12.54
C PHE A 90 1.63 2.47 -12.28
N PHE A 91 2.32 1.73 -11.42
CA PHE A 91 1.91 0.42 -10.94
C PHE A 91 1.98 0.37 -9.42
N GLN A 92 1.22 -0.55 -8.85
CA GLN A 92 1.20 -0.78 -7.40
C GLN A 92 1.17 -2.28 -7.10
N LEU A 93 1.94 -2.71 -6.11
CA LEU A 93 1.97 -4.10 -5.70
C LEU A 93 0.83 -4.40 -4.72
N ALA A 94 0.07 -5.46 -5.00
CA ALA A 94 -0.94 -5.97 -4.08
C ALA A 94 -0.73 -7.47 -3.83
N HIS A 95 -1.22 -7.93 -2.68
CA HIS A 95 -1.21 -9.36 -2.40
C HIS A 95 -2.01 -10.10 -3.46
N ASN A 96 -1.51 -11.25 -3.95
CA ASN A 96 -2.15 -12.02 -5.03
C ASN A 96 -3.59 -12.44 -4.71
N LEU A 97 -3.94 -12.63 -3.44
CA LEU A 97 -5.31 -12.92 -3.03
C LEU A 97 -6.28 -11.79 -3.37
N VAL A 98 -5.85 -10.53 -3.27
CA VAL A 98 -6.69 -9.37 -3.63
C VAL A 98 -7.09 -9.44 -5.11
N LEU A 99 -6.13 -9.74 -5.99
CA LEU A 99 -6.39 -9.84 -7.42
C LEU A 99 -7.14 -11.12 -7.83
N ALA A 100 -7.16 -12.12 -6.95
CA ALA A 100 -7.93 -13.36 -7.15
C ALA A 100 -9.37 -13.26 -6.63
N MET A 101 -9.70 -12.23 -5.85
CA MET A 101 -11.06 -12.06 -5.31
C MET A 101 -12.04 -11.69 -6.43
N PRO A 102 -13.23 -12.35 -6.47
CA PRO A 102 -14.27 -12.00 -7.42
C PRO A 102 -14.65 -10.51 -7.29
N GLY A 103 -14.75 -9.83 -8.43
CA GLY A 103 -15.11 -8.41 -8.48
C GLY A 103 -13.95 -7.43 -8.33
N LEU A 104 -12.76 -7.85 -7.90
CA LEU A 104 -11.59 -6.96 -7.76
C LEU A 104 -10.65 -6.96 -8.99
N GLY A 105 -11.00 -7.68 -10.05
CA GLY A 105 -10.20 -7.72 -11.28
C GLY A 105 -10.00 -6.34 -11.93
N TYR A 106 -10.92 -5.39 -11.71
CA TYR A 106 -10.79 -4.02 -12.22
C TYR A 106 -9.58 -3.27 -11.66
N LEU A 107 -9.01 -3.70 -10.53
CA LEU A 107 -7.81 -3.08 -9.96
C LEU A 107 -6.62 -3.16 -10.92
N ARG A 108 -6.56 -4.18 -11.79
CA ARG A 108 -5.52 -4.28 -12.81
C ARG A 108 -5.56 -3.11 -13.79
N LYS A 109 -6.74 -2.59 -14.08
CA LYS A 109 -6.92 -1.40 -14.93
C LYS A 109 -6.28 -0.15 -14.33
N TYR A 110 -6.11 -0.09 -13.00
CA TYR A 110 -5.36 0.97 -12.31
C TYR A 110 -3.86 0.68 -12.19
N GLY A 111 -3.37 -0.41 -12.79
CA GLY A 111 -1.97 -0.82 -12.68
C GLY A 111 -1.65 -1.62 -11.43
N THR A 112 -2.64 -2.24 -10.79
CA THR A 112 -2.38 -3.12 -9.65
C THR A 112 -1.86 -4.47 -10.17
N VAL A 113 -0.67 -4.88 -9.70
CA VAL A 113 -0.03 -6.14 -10.07
C VAL A 113 0.26 -6.98 -8.82
N ALA A 114 0.34 -8.30 -9.00
CA ALA A 114 0.61 -9.20 -7.89
C ALA A 114 2.03 -9.00 -7.34
N ALA A 115 2.15 -8.91 -6.02
CA ALA A 115 3.42 -8.65 -5.34
C ALA A 115 4.39 -9.82 -5.50
N SER A 116 5.39 -9.65 -6.33
CA SER A 116 6.57 -10.52 -6.47
C SER A 116 7.78 -9.72 -6.92
N PRO A 117 9.01 -10.20 -6.67
CA PRO A 117 10.21 -9.56 -7.20
C PRO A 117 10.19 -9.43 -8.72
N GLU A 118 9.72 -10.44 -9.44
CA GLU A 118 9.67 -10.47 -10.91
C GLU A 118 8.70 -9.42 -11.47
N ASN A 119 7.52 -9.27 -10.84
CA ASN A 119 6.54 -8.27 -11.26
C ASN A 119 7.00 -6.85 -10.93
N ALA A 120 7.65 -6.66 -9.78
CA ALA A 120 8.24 -5.37 -9.42
C ALA A 120 9.36 -4.98 -10.38
N ASP A 121 10.24 -5.94 -10.72
CA ASP A 121 11.29 -5.78 -11.70
C ASP A 121 10.73 -5.39 -13.07
N LYS A 122 9.71 -6.10 -13.55
CA LYS A 122 9.04 -5.82 -14.82
C LYS A 122 8.45 -4.40 -14.86
N ALA A 123 7.77 -3.99 -13.78
CA ALA A 123 7.17 -2.66 -13.69
C ALA A 123 8.24 -1.56 -13.75
N LEU A 124 9.28 -1.63 -12.92
CA LEU A 124 10.37 -0.65 -12.94
C LEU A 124 11.13 -0.65 -14.27
N SER A 125 11.41 -1.83 -14.86
CA SER A 125 12.07 -1.91 -16.17
C SER A 125 11.26 -1.28 -17.31
N SER A 126 9.97 -1.02 -17.10
CA SER A 126 9.11 -0.33 -18.08
C SER A 126 9.15 1.20 -17.97
N GLY A 127 10.01 1.78 -17.13
CA GLY A 127 10.06 3.23 -16.89
C GLY A 127 8.95 3.74 -15.96
N ALA A 128 8.33 2.88 -15.17
CA ALA A 128 7.18 3.23 -14.36
C ALA A 128 7.53 3.70 -12.95
N ALA A 129 6.65 4.49 -12.36
CA ALA A 129 6.59 4.65 -10.91
C ALA A 129 5.92 3.41 -10.30
N LEU A 130 6.57 2.80 -9.30
CA LEU A 130 6.08 1.60 -8.63
C LEU A 130 5.83 1.87 -7.16
N LEU A 131 4.58 1.79 -6.74
CA LEU A 131 4.19 1.91 -5.34
C LEU A 131 4.23 0.55 -4.64
N VAL A 132 4.94 0.50 -3.53
CA VAL A 132 5.06 -0.66 -2.66
C VAL A 132 4.77 -0.31 -1.21
N TYR A 133 4.19 -1.25 -0.49
CA TYR A 133 3.95 -1.16 0.95
C TYR A 133 4.69 -2.31 1.63
N PRO A 134 5.93 -2.10 2.13
CA PRO A 134 6.72 -3.19 2.69
C PRO A 134 6.08 -3.85 3.91
N GLY A 135 5.38 -3.07 4.74
CA GLY A 135 4.63 -3.57 5.88
C GLY A 135 3.44 -4.46 5.51
N GLY A 136 2.80 -4.20 4.36
CA GLY A 136 1.71 -4.99 3.80
C GLY A 136 0.63 -5.37 4.83
N ASP A 137 0.32 -6.67 4.91
CA ASP A 137 -0.67 -7.23 5.84
C ASP A 137 -0.39 -6.94 7.32
N TYR A 138 0.89 -6.85 7.68
CA TYR A 138 1.32 -6.55 9.04
C TYR A 138 0.97 -5.12 9.46
N GLU A 139 1.10 -4.19 8.53
CA GLU A 139 0.84 -2.77 8.75
C GLU A 139 -0.64 -2.40 8.62
N VAL A 140 -1.27 -2.85 7.54
CA VAL A 140 -2.64 -2.46 7.19
C VAL A 140 -3.68 -2.89 8.23
N HIS A 141 -3.43 -3.97 8.95
CA HIS A 141 -4.31 -4.51 9.99
C HIS A 141 -3.81 -4.24 11.43
N ARG A 142 -2.95 -3.22 11.62
CA ARG A 142 -2.52 -2.86 12.97
C ARG A 142 -3.69 -2.38 13.81
N PRO A 143 -3.66 -2.57 15.15
CA PRO A 143 -4.67 -1.98 16.03
C PRO A 143 -4.74 -0.46 15.86
N SER A 144 -5.95 0.11 15.98
CA SER A 144 -6.16 1.55 15.78
C SER A 144 -5.32 2.43 16.71
N TRP A 145 -4.99 1.95 17.91
CA TRP A 145 -4.11 2.66 18.85
C TRP A 145 -2.63 2.62 18.49
N ASP A 146 -2.23 1.79 17.52
CA ASP A 146 -0.87 1.72 16.97
C ASP A 146 -0.74 2.45 15.62
N SER A 147 -1.74 3.24 15.23
CA SER A 147 -1.81 3.90 13.92
C SER A 147 -0.68 4.91 13.67
N GLY A 148 -0.12 5.48 14.74
CA GLY A 148 0.99 6.45 14.68
C GLY A 148 2.38 5.85 14.49
N LYS A 149 2.52 4.61 13.97
CA LYS A 149 3.82 3.97 13.79
C LYS A 149 4.04 3.54 12.35
N VAL A 150 5.23 3.79 11.83
CA VAL A 150 5.74 3.16 10.61
C VAL A 150 6.43 1.87 11.01
N ASP A 151 5.95 0.72 10.53
CA ASP A 151 6.50 -0.58 10.90
C ASP A 151 6.39 -1.58 9.75
N PHE A 152 7.48 -1.73 9.03
CA PHE A 152 7.56 -2.67 7.91
C PHE A 152 7.87 -4.12 8.35
N GLY A 153 7.95 -4.39 9.66
CA GLY A 153 8.24 -5.72 10.18
C GLY A 153 9.61 -6.25 9.76
N GLY A 154 10.60 -5.36 9.61
CA GLY A 154 11.96 -5.70 9.19
C GLY A 154 12.09 -6.13 7.71
N ARG A 155 11.09 -5.87 6.87
CA ARG A 155 11.09 -6.27 5.46
C ARG A 155 11.91 -5.30 4.62
N LYS A 156 13.07 -5.76 4.12
CA LYS A 156 14.05 -4.98 3.35
C LYS A 156 14.01 -5.22 1.84
N GLY A 157 12.94 -5.85 1.34
CA GLY A 157 12.80 -6.20 -0.09
C GLY A 157 12.84 -4.98 -1.02
N PHE A 158 12.31 -3.85 -0.58
CA PHE A 158 12.28 -2.60 -1.33
C PHE A 158 13.70 -2.01 -1.52
N ILE A 159 14.60 -2.16 -0.55
CA ILE A 159 16.00 -1.70 -0.65
C ILE A 159 16.72 -2.50 -1.73
N ARG A 160 16.61 -3.84 -1.68
CA ARG A 160 17.21 -4.70 -2.71
C ARG A 160 16.69 -4.38 -4.11
N LEU A 161 15.41 -4.05 -4.21
CA LEU A 161 14.79 -3.68 -5.48
C LEU A 161 15.32 -2.34 -6.00
N ALA A 162 15.41 -1.32 -5.13
CA ALA A 162 15.96 -0.01 -5.48
C ALA A 162 17.41 -0.11 -5.98
N LEU A 163 18.26 -0.85 -5.26
CA LEU A 163 19.65 -1.09 -5.64
C LEU A 163 19.77 -1.86 -6.95
N ALA A 164 18.98 -2.94 -7.12
CA ALA A 164 19.05 -3.77 -8.32
C ALA A 164 18.58 -3.04 -9.58
N LYS A 165 17.78 -1.99 -9.44
CA LYS A 165 17.24 -1.20 -10.55
C LYS A 165 17.87 0.18 -10.68
N ASP A 166 18.75 0.54 -9.76
CA ASP A 166 19.38 1.87 -9.70
C ASP A 166 18.32 2.97 -9.78
N VAL A 167 17.32 2.90 -8.88
CA VAL A 167 16.22 3.85 -8.83
C VAL A 167 16.10 4.48 -7.44
N PRO A 168 15.74 5.76 -7.36
CA PRO A 168 15.54 6.42 -6.08
C PRO A 168 14.33 5.84 -5.33
N ILE A 169 14.42 5.84 -4.01
CA ILE A 169 13.30 5.59 -3.11
C ILE A 169 12.62 6.92 -2.79
N VAL A 170 11.32 7.02 -3.05
CA VAL A 170 10.51 8.18 -2.65
C VAL A 170 9.54 7.72 -1.56
N PRO A 171 9.73 8.14 -0.30
CA PRO A 171 8.82 7.76 0.77
C PRO A 171 7.47 8.47 0.63
N VAL A 172 6.38 7.72 0.87
CA VAL A 172 5.00 8.19 0.81
C VAL A 172 4.34 7.93 2.16
N VAL A 173 4.09 8.97 2.93
CA VAL A 173 3.56 8.86 4.29
C VAL A 173 2.11 9.24 4.32
N SER A 174 1.26 8.35 4.83
CA SER A 174 -0.18 8.57 4.95
C SER A 174 -0.66 8.47 6.40
N ILE A 175 -1.65 9.29 6.75
CA ILE A 175 -2.37 9.26 8.03
C ILE A 175 -3.87 9.33 7.79
N GLY A 176 -4.65 8.70 8.66
CA GLY A 176 -6.12 8.72 8.65
C GLY A 176 -6.75 7.43 8.14
N GLY A 177 -6.05 6.61 7.38
CA GLY A 177 -6.62 5.37 6.86
C GLY A 177 -7.06 4.39 7.95
N GLN A 178 -6.32 4.29 9.05
CA GLN A 178 -6.65 3.41 10.17
C GLN A 178 -7.92 3.82 10.95
N GLU A 179 -8.44 5.02 10.68
CA GLU A 179 -9.64 5.56 11.32
C GLU A 179 -10.92 5.24 10.55
N THR A 180 -10.79 4.54 9.42
CA THR A 180 -11.94 4.12 8.58
C THR A 180 -12.74 2.96 9.19
N ALA A 181 -12.14 2.24 10.15
CA ALA A 181 -12.78 1.26 11.01
C ALA A 181 -12.04 1.17 12.33
N LEU A 182 -12.59 0.47 13.32
CA LEU A 182 -11.89 0.20 14.58
C LEU A 182 -11.20 -1.17 14.50
N PHE A 183 -9.90 -1.17 14.31
CA PHE A 183 -9.07 -2.38 14.30
C PHE A 183 -8.64 -2.72 15.72
N LEU A 184 -9.02 -3.92 16.21
CA LEU A 184 -8.79 -4.35 17.58
C LEU A 184 -7.49 -5.15 17.72
N THR A 185 -7.15 -5.97 16.73
CA THR A 185 -5.95 -6.80 16.77
C THR A 185 -5.57 -7.31 15.38
N ARG A 186 -4.27 -7.52 15.16
CA ARG A 186 -3.76 -8.25 13.97
C ARG A 186 -4.13 -9.73 13.99
N GLY A 187 -4.47 -10.28 15.15
CA GLY A 187 -4.88 -11.68 15.32
C GLY A 187 -3.79 -12.71 15.00
N HIS A 188 -2.51 -12.40 15.17
CA HIS A 188 -1.39 -13.34 14.93
C HIS A 188 -1.54 -14.65 15.70
N ARG A 189 -1.92 -14.56 17.00
CA ARG A 189 -2.09 -15.76 17.83
C ARG A 189 -3.23 -16.63 17.31
N LEU A 190 -4.31 -16.01 16.84
CA LEU A 190 -5.46 -16.70 16.28
C LEU A 190 -5.10 -17.35 14.93
N ALA A 191 -4.43 -16.64 14.04
CA ALA A 191 -3.94 -17.18 12.77
C ALA A 191 -3.04 -18.40 12.98
N LYS A 192 -2.11 -18.31 13.94
CA LYS A 192 -1.21 -19.41 14.31
C LYS A 192 -1.96 -20.60 14.94
N ALA A 193 -2.90 -20.35 15.86
CA ALA A 193 -3.71 -21.37 16.49
C ALA A 193 -4.55 -22.17 15.46
N LEU A 194 -5.08 -21.48 14.46
CA LEU A 194 -5.82 -22.05 13.34
C LEU A 194 -4.92 -22.58 12.21
N ARG A 195 -3.59 -22.52 12.37
CA ARG A 195 -2.58 -22.93 11.38
C ARG A 195 -2.76 -22.30 9.99
N LEU A 196 -3.34 -21.10 9.95
CA LEU A 196 -3.59 -20.36 8.69
C LEU A 196 -2.29 -19.91 8.02
N ASP A 197 -1.22 -19.71 8.79
CA ASP A 197 0.13 -19.45 8.31
C ASP A 197 0.66 -20.59 7.41
N ARG A 198 0.28 -21.84 7.70
CA ARG A 198 0.72 -23.03 6.95
C ARG A 198 -0.25 -23.43 5.84
N THR A 199 -1.55 -23.28 6.07
CA THR A 199 -2.60 -23.73 5.14
C THR A 199 -2.97 -22.69 4.10
N ALA A 200 -3.01 -21.41 4.49
CA ALA A 200 -3.45 -20.29 3.65
C ALA A 200 -2.42 -19.17 3.50
N ARG A 201 -1.20 -19.33 4.07
CA ARG A 201 -0.16 -18.30 4.13
C ARG A 201 -0.61 -16.96 4.75
N LEU A 202 -1.67 -17.03 5.56
CA LEU A 202 -2.19 -15.88 6.29
C LEU A 202 -1.50 -15.80 7.65
N LYS A 203 -0.61 -14.81 7.81
CA LYS A 203 0.11 -14.57 9.06
C LYS A 203 -0.71 -13.77 10.06
N VAL A 204 -1.75 -13.10 9.59
CA VAL A 204 -2.67 -12.27 10.37
C VAL A 204 -4.10 -12.73 10.13
N LEU A 205 -4.93 -12.67 11.17
CA LEU A 205 -6.38 -12.82 11.11
C LEU A 205 -6.98 -11.68 11.94
N PRO A 206 -7.06 -10.47 11.37
CA PRO A 206 -7.45 -9.28 12.11
C PRO A 206 -8.86 -9.40 12.65
N ILE A 207 -9.11 -8.71 13.77
CA ILE A 207 -10.46 -8.48 14.28
C ILE A 207 -10.69 -6.98 14.28
N SER A 208 -11.76 -6.55 13.64
CA SER A 208 -12.17 -5.15 13.55
C SER A 208 -13.66 -4.97 13.80
N LEU A 209 -14.04 -3.74 14.11
CA LEU A 209 -15.43 -3.28 14.14
C LEU A 209 -15.61 -2.30 12.98
N GLY A 210 -16.51 -2.62 12.08
CA GLY A 210 -16.77 -1.78 10.90
C GLY A 210 -18.14 -2.04 10.29
N LEU A 211 -18.66 -1.06 9.59
CA LEU A 211 -19.91 -1.18 8.86
C LEU A 211 -19.72 -2.05 7.61
N PRO A 212 -20.76 -2.78 7.15
CA PRO A 212 -22.05 -3.02 7.79
C PRO A 212 -22.03 -4.21 8.77
N TRP A 213 -20.90 -4.91 8.90
CA TRP A 213 -20.83 -6.24 9.53
C TRP A 213 -20.79 -6.21 11.05
N GLY A 214 -20.51 -5.05 11.69
CA GLY A 214 -20.20 -4.99 13.11
C GLY A 214 -18.83 -5.61 13.38
N ILE A 215 -18.78 -6.75 14.05
CA ILE A 215 -17.52 -7.50 14.27
C ILE A 215 -17.13 -8.21 12.97
N ASN A 216 -15.94 -7.90 12.48
CA ASN A 216 -15.36 -8.49 11.28
C ASN A 216 -14.09 -9.27 11.65
N VAL A 217 -14.00 -10.53 11.22
CA VAL A 217 -12.84 -11.39 11.45
C VAL A 217 -12.19 -11.68 10.10
N GLY A 218 -10.90 -11.34 9.98
CA GLY A 218 -10.11 -11.55 8.77
C GLY A 218 -10.21 -10.45 7.73
N ASP A 219 -11.13 -9.52 7.87
CA ASP A 219 -11.41 -8.41 6.94
C ASP A 219 -11.62 -8.84 5.47
N PHE A 220 -12.02 -10.12 5.25
CA PHE A 220 -12.14 -10.68 3.89
C PHE A 220 -13.22 -10.01 3.05
N LEU A 221 -14.27 -9.54 3.68
CA LEU A 221 -15.36 -8.81 3.00
C LEU A 221 -15.12 -7.31 2.97
N GLY A 222 -14.00 -6.85 3.53
CA GLY A 222 -13.75 -5.43 3.74
C GLY A 222 -14.76 -4.81 4.71
N HIS A 223 -14.83 -3.49 4.72
CA HIS A 223 -15.78 -2.72 5.50
C HIS A 223 -16.17 -1.47 4.73
N PHE A 224 -17.31 -0.88 5.06
CA PHE A 224 -17.66 0.45 4.56
C PHE A 224 -16.83 1.47 5.36
N PRO A 225 -15.92 2.22 4.70
CA PRO A 225 -14.98 3.09 5.42
C PRO A 225 -15.73 4.24 6.09
N LEU A 226 -15.41 4.51 7.35
CA LEU A 226 -15.86 5.73 8.02
C LEU A 226 -15.23 6.97 7.34
N PRO A 227 -15.89 8.15 7.40
CA PRO A 227 -15.41 9.37 6.78
C PRO A 227 -14.22 9.97 7.55
N ALA A 228 -13.06 9.34 7.44
CA ALA A 228 -11.83 9.82 8.04
C ALA A 228 -11.08 10.78 7.10
N LYS A 229 -10.38 11.77 7.66
CA LYS A 229 -9.53 12.66 6.87
C LYS A 229 -8.22 11.99 6.53
N ILE A 230 -7.97 11.76 5.24
CA ILE A 230 -6.73 11.17 4.73
C ILE A 230 -5.76 12.28 4.33
N THR A 231 -4.59 12.29 4.93
CA THR A 231 -3.51 13.21 4.51
C THR A 231 -2.30 12.38 4.08
N ILE A 232 -1.75 12.71 2.93
CA ILE A 232 -0.57 12.04 2.36
C ILE A 232 0.51 13.07 2.12
N GLN A 233 1.73 12.76 2.55
CA GLN A 233 2.94 13.53 2.32
C GLN A 233 3.93 12.69 1.55
N VAL A 234 4.34 13.15 0.37
CA VAL A 234 5.45 12.58 -0.39
C VAL A 234 6.72 13.29 0.06
N LEU A 235 7.74 12.53 0.44
CA LEU A 235 9.03 13.05 0.90
C LEU A 235 10.01 13.18 -0.26
N PRO A 236 11.11 13.94 -0.10
CA PRO A 236 12.17 14.01 -1.10
C PRO A 236 12.73 12.62 -1.44
N PRO A 237 13.20 12.42 -2.67
CA PRO A 237 13.80 11.17 -3.10
C PRO A 237 15.10 10.87 -2.33
N ILE A 238 15.33 9.60 -2.07
CA ILE A 238 16.54 9.07 -1.46
C ILE A 238 17.25 8.25 -2.53
N ASP A 239 18.36 8.77 -3.04
CA ASP A 239 19.29 7.97 -3.84
C ASP A 239 20.16 7.14 -2.90
N VAL A 240 19.94 5.83 -2.91
CA VAL A 240 20.61 4.93 -1.98
C VAL A 240 22.08 4.78 -2.34
N VAL A 241 22.41 4.72 -3.64
CA VAL A 241 23.80 4.54 -4.10
C VAL A 241 24.62 5.80 -3.86
N GLU A 242 24.04 6.98 -4.16
CA GLU A 242 24.71 8.26 -3.89
C GLU A 242 25.00 8.45 -2.40
N ARG A 243 24.06 8.07 -1.54
CA ARG A 243 24.14 8.33 -0.10
C ARG A 243 24.98 7.32 0.68
N PHE A 244 24.93 6.04 0.31
CA PHE A 244 25.51 4.93 1.08
C PHE A 244 26.56 4.13 0.29
N GLY A 245 26.75 4.43 -1.00
CA GLY A 245 27.57 3.64 -1.89
C GLY A 245 26.83 2.46 -2.54
N PRO A 246 27.55 1.70 -3.41
CA PRO A 246 26.93 0.65 -4.22
C PRO A 246 26.58 -0.63 -3.44
N ASP A 247 27.15 -0.83 -2.25
CA ASP A 247 26.90 -1.99 -1.40
C ASP A 247 26.61 -1.55 0.05
N PRO A 248 25.47 -0.89 0.28
CA PRO A 248 25.11 -0.33 1.58
C PRO A 248 24.69 -1.41 2.58
N ASP A 249 24.87 -1.13 3.86
CA ASP A 249 24.18 -1.90 4.89
C ASP A 249 22.66 -1.67 4.78
N HIS A 250 21.94 -2.74 4.55
CA HIS A 250 20.49 -2.68 4.41
C HIS A 250 19.77 -2.30 5.72
N ASP A 251 20.37 -2.47 6.88
CA ASP A 251 19.83 -2.04 8.16
C ASP A 251 19.91 -0.51 8.26
N GLU A 252 21.02 0.10 7.90
CA GLU A 252 21.19 1.55 7.89
C GLU A 252 20.20 2.23 6.92
N VAL A 253 20.05 1.69 5.71
CA VAL A 253 19.07 2.21 4.73
C VAL A 253 17.65 2.06 5.25
N TYR A 254 17.33 0.90 5.87
CA TYR A 254 16.02 0.64 6.44
C TYR A 254 15.69 1.64 7.55
N GLU A 255 16.60 1.85 8.49
CA GLU A 255 16.45 2.80 9.58
C GLU A 255 16.27 4.22 9.04
N LEU A 256 17.12 4.66 8.11
CA LEU A 256 16.97 5.99 7.51
C LEU A 256 15.57 6.20 6.90
N VAL A 257 15.10 5.26 6.08
CA VAL A 257 13.79 5.39 5.40
C VAL A 257 12.66 5.40 6.41
N THR A 258 12.68 4.47 7.37
CA THR A 258 11.61 4.36 8.38
C THR A 258 11.60 5.53 9.35
N ASP A 259 12.76 6.07 9.75
CA ASP A 259 12.88 7.21 10.63
C ASP A 259 12.37 8.50 9.95
N GLN A 260 12.74 8.73 8.68
CA GLN A 260 12.21 9.87 7.93
C GLN A 260 10.69 9.78 7.78
N MET A 261 10.17 8.59 7.48
CA MET A 261 8.74 8.37 7.39
C MET A 261 8.05 8.56 8.75
N GLN A 262 8.67 8.11 9.86
CA GLN A 262 8.12 8.29 11.20
C GLN A 262 8.06 9.77 11.58
N MET A 263 9.14 10.52 11.35
CA MET A 263 9.16 11.97 11.60
C MET A 263 8.07 12.70 10.82
N ALA A 264 7.86 12.33 9.55
CA ALA A 264 6.79 12.92 8.75
C ALA A 264 5.40 12.51 9.24
N LEU A 265 5.21 11.25 9.67
CA LEU A 265 3.96 10.78 10.26
C LEU A 265 3.63 11.52 11.56
N ASP A 266 4.63 11.74 12.41
CA ASP A 266 4.48 12.50 13.66
C ASP A 266 4.12 13.96 13.39
N ALA A 267 4.74 14.58 12.38
CA ALA A 267 4.41 15.93 11.95
C ALA A 267 2.95 16.02 11.44
N LEU A 268 2.53 15.06 10.61
CA LEU A 268 1.15 14.99 10.13
C LEU A 268 0.15 14.76 11.28
N ALA A 269 0.53 13.98 12.28
CA ALA A 269 -0.30 13.77 13.46
C ALA A 269 -0.43 15.06 14.31
N ALA A 270 0.65 15.81 14.46
CA ALA A 270 0.65 17.09 15.18
C ALA A 270 -0.17 18.19 14.50
N GLU A 271 -0.31 18.15 13.16
CA GLU A 271 -1.17 19.08 12.42
C GLU A 271 -2.68 18.83 12.66
N ARG A 272 -3.04 17.66 13.15
CA ARG A 272 -4.44 17.24 13.29
C ARG A 272 -4.99 17.66 14.66
N ARG A 273 -6.08 18.41 14.62
CA ARG A 273 -6.78 18.80 15.85
C ARG A 273 -7.60 17.66 16.46
N PHE A 274 -8.19 16.84 15.59
CA PHE A 274 -8.97 15.65 15.97
C PHE A 274 -8.64 14.49 15.03
N PRO A 275 -8.51 13.26 15.56
CA PRO A 275 -8.10 12.12 14.74
C PRO A 275 -8.96 11.87 13.49
N VAL A 276 -10.28 11.83 13.61
CA VAL A 276 -11.18 11.51 12.49
C VAL A 276 -11.47 12.74 11.62
N ILE A 277 -11.59 13.90 12.24
CA ILE A 277 -12.01 15.14 11.56
C ILE A 277 -10.83 15.88 10.95
N GLY A 278 -9.67 15.77 11.57
CA GLY A 278 -8.41 16.37 11.12
C GLY A 278 -8.18 17.78 11.62
#